data_da24da433190e3e6fc52365b5c361f08
#
_entry.id   da24da433190e3e6fc52365b5c361f08
#
_cell.length_a   1.000
_cell.length_b   1.000
_cell.length_c   1.000
_cell.angle_alpha   90.00
_cell.angle_beta   90.00
_cell.angle_gamma   90.00
#
_symmetry.space_group_name_H-M   'P 1'
#
loop_
_entity.id
_entity.type
_entity.pdbx_description
1 polymer ?
#
loop_
_entity_poly.entity_id
_entity_poly.type
_entity_poly.pdbx_seq_one_letter_code
_entity_poly.pdbx_strand_id
1 'polypeptide(L)'
;MSEIRTARFAAPDEAREKYDAIIPAYQAAFAAEPWYEVSKCGGCSSGYSRQNPGDICQACGSVTGDEAYTEQELTEKFDTIGETRPACWYIEETPAGLALAAVAWTADPIQIAAEKYPGSLEMAAWLKQKYAPTAAPSPEILWLDEVFADRQVSRRNNLVNFRSMVYGFSSRLDQTKVAYRTIVPAMTRAAMRDFGDDATIDKAKSDVPDWRNFVSIDLSR
;
A
#
# COMPACT_ATOMS: atom_id res chain seq x y z
N MET A 1 -13.62 8.73 25.85
CA MET A 1 -12.44 9.60 25.73
C MET A 1 -11.91 9.44 24.32
N SER A 2 -11.73 10.51 23.56
CA SER A 2 -11.08 10.47 22.25
C SER A 2 -9.59 10.18 22.48
N GLU A 3 -9.08 9.18 21.79
CA GLU A 3 -7.65 8.86 21.78
C GLU A 3 -6.88 10.04 21.17
N ILE A 4 -5.88 10.55 21.87
CA ILE A 4 -5.02 11.61 21.33
C ILE A 4 -4.14 10.97 20.26
N ARG A 5 -4.23 11.49 19.03
CA ARG A 5 -3.44 11.06 17.88
C ARG A 5 -2.62 12.21 17.35
N THR A 6 -1.35 11.95 17.10
CA THR A 6 -0.46 12.88 16.42
C THR A 6 -0.14 12.33 15.03
N ALA A 7 -0.47 13.10 14.01
CA ALA A 7 -0.21 12.72 12.63
C ALA A 7 0.83 13.67 12.02
N ARG A 8 1.79 13.12 11.29
CA ARG A 8 2.79 13.88 10.55
C ARG A 8 3.12 13.24 9.22
N PHE A 9 3.62 14.06 8.31
CA PHE A 9 4.30 13.59 7.12
C PHE A 9 5.80 13.64 7.35
N ALA A 10 6.52 12.68 6.78
CA ALA A 10 7.96 12.52 6.94
C ALA A 10 8.62 12.23 5.60
N ALA A 11 9.83 12.77 5.42
CA ALA A 11 10.71 12.33 4.35
C ALA A 11 11.22 10.90 4.60
N PRO A 12 11.74 10.19 3.59
CA PRO A 12 12.21 8.82 3.77
C PRO A 12 13.25 8.64 4.88
N ASP A 13 14.21 9.55 5.00
CA ASP A 13 15.23 9.55 6.06
C ASP A 13 14.64 9.74 7.46
N GLU A 14 13.66 10.63 7.61
CA GLU A 14 12.92 10.83 8.87
C GLU A 14 12.05 9.61 9.22
N ALA A 15 11.48 8.93 8.22
CA ALA A 15 10.71 7.70 8.43
C ALA A 15 11.61 6.53 8.82
N ARG A 16 12.85 6.49 8.33
CA ARG A 16 13.84 5.49 8.70
C ARG A 16 14.15 5.46 10.19
N GLU A 17 14.15 6.62 10.86
CA GLU A 17 14.30 6.72 12.31
C GLU A 17 13.17 6.03 13.10
N LYS A 18 12.09 5.63 12.43
CA LYS A 18 10.92 4.96 13.01
C LYS A 18 10.74 3.51 12.54
N TYR A 19 11.72 2.93 11.86
CA TYR A 19 11.59 1.55 11.36
C TYR A 19 11.44 0.51 12.47
N ASP A 20 11.96 0.79 13.65
CA ASP A 20 11.75 -0.01 14.85
C ASP A 20 10.26 -0.15 15.27
N ALA A 21 9.43 0.83 14.91
CA ALA A 21 7.98 0.78 15.11
C ALA A 21 7.21 0.41 13.83
N ILE A 22 7.68 0.88 12.67
CA ILE A 22 7.01 0.70 11.37
C ILE A 22 7.08 -0.76 10.92
N ILE A 23 8.24 -1.42 11.01
CA ILE A 23 8.45 -2.78 10.51
C ILE A 23 7.62 -3.81 11.28
N PRO A 24 7.63 -3.85 12.62
CA PRO A 24 6.76 -4.77 13.35
C PRO A 24 5.26 -4.53 13.09
N ALA A 25 4.84 -3.28 12.94
CA ALA A 25 3.45 -2.97 12.62
C ALA A 25 3.05 -3.45 11.21
N TYR A 26 3.95 -3.33 10.23
CA TYR A 26 3.77 -3.88 8.89
C TYR A 26 3.61 -5.40 8.94
N GLN A 27 4.56 -6.10 9.56
CA GLN A 27 4.52 -7.55 9.71
C GLN A 27 3.21 -8.02 10.37
N ALA A 28 2.80 -7.39 11.47
CA ALA A 28 1.56 -7.71 12.16
C ALA A 28 0.30 -7.44 11.32
N ALA A 29 0.30 -6.37 10.52
CA ALA A 29 -0.83 -6.02 9.67
C ALA A 29 -1.02 -7.02 8.52
N PHE A 30 0.07 -7.48 7.90
CA PHE A 30 0.02 -8.42 6.79
C PHE A 30 -0.11 -9.88 7.23
N ALA A 31 0.37 -10.24 8.42
CA ALA A 31 0.10 -11.55 9.02
C ALA A 31 -1.37 -11.74 9.43
N ALA A 32 -2.15 -10.66 9.58
CA ALA A 32 -3.54 -10.68 9.98
C ALA A 32 -4.51 -10.68 8.78
N GLU A 33 -5.82 -10.83 9.09
CA GLU A 33 -6.90 -10.70 8.09
C GLU A 33 -6.88 -9.30 7.42
N PRO A 34 -7.11 -9.19 6.11
CA PRO A 34 -7.47 -10.24 5.15
C PRO A 34 -6.26 -10.89 4.46
N TRP A 35 -5.05 -10.48 4.75
CA TRP A 35 -3.85 -10.90 4.04
C TRP A 35 -3.42 -12.31 4.43
N TYR A 36 -3.22 -12.55 5.74
CA TYR A 36 -2.72 -13.80 6.29
C TYR A 36 -1.37 -14.24 5.68
N GLU A 37 -0.49 -13.30 5.42
CA GLU A 37 0.83 -13.52 4.88
C GLU A 37 1.81 -13.74 6.04
N VAL A 38 1.88 -14.97 6.57
CA VAL A 38 2.70 -15.34 7.74
C VAL A 38 4.07 -15.84 7.32
N SER A 39 4.11 -16.71 6.29
CA SER A 39 5.36 -17.25 5.76
C SER A 39 5.36 -17.30 4.24
N LYS A 40 6.53 -17.45 3.63
CA LYS A 40 6.69 -17.68 2.20
C LYS A 40 6.26 -19.11 1.86
N CYS A 41 5.61 -19.29 0.70
CA CYS A 41 5.19 -20.60 0.23
C CYS A 41 5.39 -20.74 -1.28
N GLY A 42 6.34 -21.57 -1.68
CA GLY A 42 6.66 -21.82 -3.08
C GLY A 42 5.57 -22.57 -3.87
N GLY A 43 4.60 -23.20 -3.19
CA GLY A 43 3.49 -23.92 -3.82
C GLY A 43 2.21 -23.11 -3.99
N CYS A 44 2.07 -21.97 -3.29
CA CYS A 44 0.87 -21.14 -3.37
C CYS A 44 0.98 -20.10 -4.50
N SER A 45 -0.11 -19.83 -5.20
CA SER A 45 -0.19 -18.80 -6.25
C SER A 45 0.09 -17.38 -5.74
N SER A 46 -0.21 -17.12 -4.46
CA SER A 46 0.11 -15.85 -3.81
C SER A 46 1.59 -15.72 -3.39
N GLY A 47 2.33 -16.83 -3.36
CA GLY A 47 3.68 -16.89 -2.79
C GLY A 47 3.72 -16.91 -1.25
N TYR A 48 2.56 -16.89 -0.56
CA TYR A 48 2.48 -16.80 0.90
C TYR A 48 1.56 -17.87 1.52
N SER A 49 1.76 -18.15 2.80
CA SER A 49 0.98 -19.08 3.61
C SER A 49 0.54 -18.44 4.93
N ARG A 50 -0.55 -19.01 5.50
CA ARG A 50 -1.05 -18.67 6.83
C ARG A 50 -0.31 -19.43 7.95
N GLN A 51 0.41 -20.47 7.61
CA GLN A 51 1.16 -21.30 8.54
C GLN A 51 2.51 -20.66 8.88
N ASN A 52 3.08 -21.04 10.03
CA ASN A 52 4.41 -20.58 10.41
C ASN A 52 5.50 -21.15 9.48
N PRO A 53 6.68 -20.53 9.44
CA PRO A 53 7.83 -21.10 8.76
C PRO A 53 8.10 -22.55 9.19
N GLY A 54 8.33 -23.42 8.21
CA GLY A 54 8.57 -24.86 8.42
C GLY A 54 7.33 -25.72 8.53
N ASP A 55 6.12 -25.17 8.69
CA ASP A 55 4.86 -25.91 8.74
C ASP A 55 4.43 -26.37 7.33
N ILE A 56 3.47 -27.29 7.30
CA ILE A 56 2.82 -27.69 6.04
C ILE A 56 1.73 -26.70 5.68
N CYS A 57 1.84 -26.10 4.51
CA CYS A 57 0.83 -25.19 3.98
C CYS A 57 -0.49 -25.96 3.73
N GLN A 58 -1.55 -25.58 4.42
CA GLN A 58 -2.86 -26.22 4.31
C GLN A 58 -3.53 -26.00 2.94
N ALA A 59 -3.12 -24.97 2.19
CA ALA A 59 -3.67 -24.67 0.88
C ALA A 59 -3.07 -25.53 -0.24
N CYS A 60 -1.76 -25.86 -0.19
CA CYS A 60 -1.06 -26.55 -1.27
C CYS A 60 -0.23 -27.75 -0.86
N GLY A 61 -0.09 -28.04 0.45
CA GLY A 61 0.66 -29.18 0.98
C GLY A 61 2.19 -29.03 0.96
N SER A 62 2.72 -27.92 0.47
CA SER A 62 4.17 -27.66 0.46
C SER A 62 4.65 -27.26 1.87
N VAL A 63 5.91 -27.54 2.19
CA VAL A 63 6.57 -26.97 3.37
C VAL A 63 6.75 -25.47 3.15
N THR A 64 6.38 -24.67 4.14
CA THR A 64 6.56 -23.22 4.11
C THR A 64 8.02 -22.86 4.36
N GLY A 65 8.48 -21.78 3.72
CA GLY A 65 9.82 -21.24 3.92
C GLY A 65 9.90 -20.27 5.10
N ASP A 66 10.69 -19.24 4.95
CA ASP A 66 10.92 -18.20 5.95
C ASP A 66 9.67 -17.35 6.24
N GLU A 67 9.76 -16.43 7.19
CA GLU A 67 8.75 -15.40 7.41
C GLU A 67 8.42 -14.64 6.13
N ALA A 68 7.16 -14.26 5.96
CA ALA A 68 6.68 -13.56 4.77
C ALA A 68 7.45 -12.25 4.52
N TYR A 69 7.75 -11.55 5.61
CA TYR A 69 8.42 -10.25 5.60
C TYR A 69 9.46 -10.21 6.71
N THR A 70 10.73 -10.39 6.38
CA THR A 70 11.82 -10.22 7.34
C THR A 70 12.11 -8.73 7.54
N GLU A 71 12.70 -8.38 8.69
CA GLU A 71 13.12 -7.00 8.98
C GLU A 71 14.07 -6.47 7.92
N GLN A 72 15.01 -7.30 7.47
CA GLN A 72 15.97 -6.93 6.42
C GLN A 72 15.26 -6.60 5.10
N GLU A 73 14.35 -7.46 4.64
CA GLU A 73 13.61 -7.25 3.38
C GLU A 73 12.76 -5.99 3.42
N LEU A 74 12.13 -5.70 4.56
CA LEU A 74 11.33 -4.49 4.71
C LEU A 74 12.19 -3.25 4.77
N THR A 75 13.33 -3.30 5.45
CA THR A 75 14.31 -2.21 5.45
C THR A 75 14.77 -1.90 4.03
N GLU A 76 15.22 -2.91 3.29
CA GLU A 76 15.66 -2.77 1.90
C GLU A 76 14.53 -2.24 0.99
N LYS A 77 13.30 -2.73 1.15
CA LYS A 77 12.13 -2.26 0.41
C LYS A 77 11.87 -0.77 0.64
N PHE A 78 11.83 -0.35 1.89
CA PHE A 78 11.49 1.02 2.26
C PHE A 78 12.61 2.00 1.91
N ASP A 79 13.86 1.59 2.08
CA ASP A 79 15.02 2.38 1.64
C ASP A 79 15.02 2.56 0.12
N THR A 80 14.78 1.49 -0.63
CA THR A 80 14.70 1.54 -2.11
C THR A 80 13.61 2.52 -2.58
N ILE A 81 12.46 2.56 -1.91
CA ILE A 81 11.40 3.52 -2.24
C ILE A 81 11.93 4.96 -2.07
N GLY A 82 12.62 5.25 -0.97
CA GLY A 82 13.16 6.58 -0.68
C GLY A 82 14.32 7.01 -1.58
N GLU A 83 15.16 6.07 -1.97
CA GLU A 83 16.36 6.35 -2.78
C GLU A 83 16.08 6.49 -4.28
N THR A 84 15.08 5.77 -4.79
CA THR A 84 14.86 5.65 -6.25
C THR A 84 13.82 6.61 -6.81
N ARG A 85 13.00 7.24 -5.95
CA ARG A 85 11.88 8.09 -6.39
C ARG A 85 11.45 9.11 -5.33
N PRO A 86 10.77 10.21 -5.74
CA PRO A 86 10.12 11.08 -4.80
C PRO A 86 9.09 10.31 -3.98
N ALA A 87 9.30 10.24 -2.68
CA ALA A 87 8.45 9.50 -1.75
C ALA A 87 8.16 10.31 -0.49
N CYS A 88 7.04 10.02 0.14
CA CYS A 88 6.62 10.64 1.39
C CYS A 88 5.93 9.60 2.27
N TRP A 89 6.19 9.67 3.56
CA TRP A 89 5.51 8.87 4.58
C TRP A 89 4.45 9.68 5.31
N TYR A 90 3.38 9.02 5.71
CA TYR A 90 2.42 9.50 6.71
C TYR A 90 2.52 8.58 7.91
N ILE A 91 2.72 9.16 9.09
CA ILE A 91 2.90 8.45 10.34
C ILE A 91 1.91 9.03 11.36
N GLU A 92 1.07 8.19 11.93
CA GLU A 92 0.11 8.53 12.97
C GLU A 92 0.44 7.73 14.24
N GLU A 93 0.70 8.44 15.32
CA GLU A 93 1.10 7.87 16.62
C GLU A 93 0.06 8.20 17.70
N THR A 94 -0.04 7.32 18.66
CA THR A 94 -0.76 7.51 19.91
C THR A 94 0.22 7.38 21.08
N PRO A 95 -0.19 7.70 22.31
CA PRO A 95 0.65 7.40 23.49
C PRO A 95 0.99 5.91 23.66
N ALA A 96 0.25 5.01 23.01
CA ALA A 96 0.50 3.56 23.03
C ALA A 96 1.44 3.08 21.92
N GLY A 97 1.81 3.94 20.96
CA GLY A 97 2.70 3.61 19.85
C GLY A 97 2.14 3.99 18.47
N LEU A 98 2.70 3.39 17.42
CA LEU A 98 2.29 3.60 16.03
C LEU A 98 0.86 3.13 15.81
N ALA A 99 -0.01 4.02 15.34
CA ALA A 99 -1.40 3.71 15.04
C ALA A 99 -1.62 3.39 13.56
N LEU A 100 -1.00 4.17 12.68
CA LEU A 100 -1.09 4.03 11.21
C LEU A 100 0.22 4.48 10.58
N ALA A 101 0.68 3.77 9.58
CA ALA A 101 1.68 4.27 8.65
C ALA A 101 1.24 4.05 7.21
N ALA A 102 1.66 4.96 6.34
CA ALA A 102 1.45 4.85 4.91
C ALA A 102 2.65 5.45 4.17
N VAL A 103 2.96 4.89 3.00
CA VAL A 103 3.95 5.44 2.08
C VAL A 103 3.36 5.64 0.71
N ALA A 104 3.66 6.79 0.12
CA ALA A 104 3.30 7.14 -1.25
C ALA A 104 4.53 7.66 -1.99
N TRP A 105 4.55 7.43 -3.31
CA TRP A 105 5.60 7.87 -4.21
C TRP A 105 5.03 8.23 -5.59
N THR A 106 5.83 8.88 -6.43
CA THR A 106 5.40 9.26 -7.77
C THR A 106 6.10 8.42 -8.83
N ALA A 107 5.36 8.07 -9.87
CA ALA A 107 5.89 7.45 -11.07
C ALA A 107 4.91 7.61 -12.24
N ASP A 108 5.40 7.37 -13.45
CA ASP A 108 4.51 7.24 -14.57
C ASP A 108 3.72 5.92 -14.54
N PRO A 109 2.53 5.87 -15.18
CA PRO A 109 1.67 4.69 -15.17
C PRO A 109 2.31 3.42 -15.74
N ILE A 110 3.27 3.54 -16.66
CA ILE A 110 3.96 2.39 -17.27
C ILE A 110 4.95 1.78 -16.27
N GLN A 111 5.66 2.62 -15.52
CA GLN A 111 6.55 2.17 -14.45
C GLN A 111 5.76 1.46 -13.36
N ILE A 112 4.61 2.02 -12.95
CA ILE A 112 3.72 1.38 -11.97
C ILE A 112 3.24 0.01 -12.48
N ALA A 113 2.87 -0.09 -13.76
CA ALA A 113 2.46 -1.36 -14.35
C ALA A 113 3.60 -2.39 -14.32
N ALA A 114 4.81 -2.00 -14.68
CA ALA A 114 5.98 -2.89 -14.69
C ALA A 114 6.32 -3.42 -13.28
N GLU A 115 6.21 -2.58 -12.26
CA GLU A 115 6.56 -2.95 -10.89
C GLU A 115 5.45 -3.72 -10.16
N LYS A 116 4.20 -3.29 -10.31
CA LYS A 116 3.07 -3.85 -9.55
C LYS A 116 2.31 -4.96 -10.28
N TYR A 117 2.47 -5.03 -11.58
CA TYR A 117 1.81 -6.01 -12.46
C TYR A 117 2.78 -6.55 -13.52
N PRO A 118 3.92 -7.14 -13.10
CA PRO A 118 4.96 -7.60 -14.04
C PRO A 118 4.37 -8.61 -15.03
N GLY A 119 4.59 -8.34 -16.33
CA GLY A 119 4.11 -9.19 -17.42
C GLY A 119 2.67 -8.96 -17.86
N SER A 120 1.87 -8.16 -17.16
CA SER A 120 0.50 -7.84 -17.58
C SER A 120 0.47 -6.73 -18.63
N LEU A 121 0.17 -7.11 -19.89
CA LEU A 121 0.00 -6.17 -20.98
C LEU A 121 -1.34 -5.42 -20.87
N GLU A 122 -2.41 -6.07 -20.40
CA GLU A 122 -3.71 -5.46 -20.21
C GLU A 122 -3.67 -4.36 -19.14
N MET A 123 -3.02 -4.61 -18.00
CA MET A 123 -2.87 -3.59 -16.96
C MET A 123 -2.01 -2.42 -17.43
N ALA A 124 -0.90 -2.68 -18.14
CA ALA A 124 -0.05 -1.63 -18.69
C ALA A 124 -0.83 -0.74 -19.69
N ALA A 125 -1.57 -1.36 -20.61
CA ALA A 125 -2.40 -0.65 -21.58
C ALA A 125 -3.50 0.18 -20.89
N TRP A 126 -4.17 -0.42 -19.90
CA TRP A 126 -5.24 0.26 -19.16
C TRP A 126 -4.75 1.44 -18.33
N LEU A 127 -3.64 1.30 -17.60
CA LEU A 127 -3.05 2.40 -16.84
C LEU A 127 -2.61 3.53 -17.75
N LYS A 128 -1.98 3.21 -18.88
CA LYS A 128 -1.62 4.21 -19.91
C LYS A 128 -2.84 4.94 -20.43
N GLN A 129 -3.90 4.21 -20.82
CA GLN A 129 -5.12 4.83 -21.32
C GLN A 129 -5.80 5.72 -20.27
N LYS A 130 -5.82 5.30 -19.01
CA LYS A 130 -6.49 6.01 -17.93
C LYS A 130 -5.79 7.31 -17.54
N TYR A 131 -4.46 7.30 -17.48
CA TYR A 131 -3.69 8.43 -16.93
C TYR A 131 -2.87 9.20 -17.96
N ALA A 132 -2.52 8.59 -19.09
CA ALA A 132 -1.70 9.20 -20.13
C ALA A 132 -2.20 8.90 -21.54
N PRO A 133 -3.48 9.18 -21.87
CA PRO A 133 -4.08 8.75 -23.14
C PRO A 133 -3.39 9.37 -24.38
N THR A 134 -2.83 10.56 -24.30
CA THR A 134 -2.27 11.29 -25.46
C THR A 134 -0.96 12.02 -25.14
N ALA A 135 -0.51 12.04 -23.90
CA ALA A 135 0.64 12.84 -23.48
C ALA A 135 1.98 12.10 -23.68
N ALA A 136 2.96 12.82 -24.16
CA ALA A 136 4.37 12.45 -24.11
C ALA A 136 5.17 13.66 -23.60
N PRO A 137 5.84 13.61 -22.43
CA PRO A 137 5.94 12.43 -21.53
C PRO A 137 4.63 12.11 -20.80
N SER A 138 4.49 10.87 -20.35
CA SER A 138 3.37 10.47 -19.49
C SER A 138 3.40 11.28 -18.19
N PRO A 139 2.26 11.83 -17.73
CA PRO A 139 2.24 12.50 -16.44
C PRO A 139 2.51 11.49 -15.32
N GLU A 140 3.28 11.90 -14.34
CA GLU A 140 3.41 11.13 -13.11
C GLU A 140 2.08 11.12 -12.34
N ILE A 141 1.85 10.04 -11.62
CA ILE A 141 0.74 9.92 -10.68
C ILE A 141 1.28 9.55 -9.30
N LEU A 142 0.54 9.88 -8.27
CA LEU A 142 0.83 9.44 -6.93
C LEU A 142 0.35 8.00 -6.75
N TRP A 143 1.29 7.11 -6.43
CA TRP A 143 0.99 5.75 -6.03
C TRP A 143 1.02 5.64 -4.52
N LEU A 144 -0.13 5.36 -3.90
CA LEU A 144 -0.22 5.03 -2.49
C LEU A 144 0.11 3.53 -2.35
N ASP A 145 1.36 3.26 -2.01
CA ASP A 145 1.91 1.90 -2.09
C ASP A 145 1.48 1.03 -0.91
N GLU A 146 1.71 1.51 0.29
CA GLU A 146 1.38 0.77 1.51
C GLU A 146 0.57 1.63 2.46
N VAL A 147 -0.45 1.02 3.05
CA VAL A 147 -1.22 1.59 4.18
C VAL A 147 -1.47 0.47 5.16
N PHE A 148 -0.94 0.60 6.35
CA PHE A 148 -1.08 -0.40 7.38
C PHE A 148 -1.25 0.23 8.76
N ALA A 149 -1.87 -0.50 9.66
CA ALA A 149 -2.19 -0.04 11.01
C ALA A 149 -1.88 -1.13 12.02
N ASP A 150 -1.32 -0.73 13.14
CA ASP A 150 -1.22 -1.61 14.30
C ASP A 150 -2.59 -1.76 14.95
N ARG A 151 -3.17 -2.97 14.84
CA ARG A 151 -4.48 -3.27 15.41
C ARG A 151 -4.47 -3.37 16.94
N GLN A 152 -3.32 -3.56 17.55
CA GLN A 152 -3.19 -3.58 19.00
C GLN A 152 -3.23 -2.16 19.57
N VAL A 153 -2.65 -1.21 18.84
CA VAL A 153 -2.59 0.20 19.21
C VAL A 153 -3.87 0.92 18.84
N SER A 154 -4.43 0.65 17.67
CA SER A 154 -5.63 1.33 17.17
C SER A 154 -6.78 0.37 16.92
N ARG A 155 -7.67 0.26 17.90
CA ARG A 155 -8.84 -0.64 17.87
C ARG A 155 -10.00 -0.17 17.00
N ARG A 156 -10.04 1.11 16.57
CA ARG A 156 -11.19 1.71 15.86
C ARG A 156 -10.76 2.64 14.75
N ASN A 157 -11.35 2.41 13.58
CA ASN A 157 -11.41 3.31 12.43
C ASN A 157 -10.09 4.06 12.10
N ASN A 158 -9.06 3.29 11.73
CA ASN A 158 -7.73 3.82 11.38
C ASN A 158 -7.73 4.75 10.15
N LEU A 159 -8.83 4.80 9.39
CA LEU A 159 -8.97 5.61 8.17
C LEU A 159 -9.83 6.87 8.38
N VAL A 160 -10.00 7.34 9.62
CA VAL A 160 -10.74 8.57 9.90
C VAL A 160 -10.11 9.79 9.21
N ASN A 161 -8.79 9.81 9.12
CA ASN A 161 -8.00 10.87 8.49
C ASN A 161 -7.61 10.56 7.04
N PHE A 162 -8.26 9.59 6.37
CA PHE A 162 -7.87 9.15 5.03
C PHE A 162 -7.86 10.29 4.02
N ARG A 163 -8.88 11.14 4.02
CA ARG A 163 -8.94 12.33 3.17
C ARG A 163 -7.74 13.27 3.38
N SER A 164 -7.44 13.60 4.62
CA SER A 164 -6.32 14.49 4.98
C SER A 164 -4.97 13.87 4.60
N MET A 165 -4.83 12.56 4.76
CA MET A 165 -3.64 11.81 4.36
C MET A 165 -3.43 11.90 2.83
N VAL A 166 -4.47 11.64 2.04
CA VAL A 166 -4.38 11.68 0.56
C VAL A 166 -4.06 13.09 0.07
N TYR A 167 -4.75 14.13 0.57
CA TYR A 167 -4.43 15.52 0.21
C TYR A 167 -3.02 15.94 0.66
N GLY A 168 -2.58 15.47 1.82
CA GLY A 168 -1.24 15.75 2.30
C GLY A 168 -0.14 15.13 1.44
N PHE A 169 -0.32 13.91 0.96
CA PHE A 169 0.57 13.30 -0.03
C PHE A 169 0.54 14.06 -1.36
N SER A 170 -0.66 14.34 -1.88
CA SER A 170 -0.87 15.11 -3.11
C SER A 170 -0.11 16.44 -3.09
N SER A 171 -0.26 17.20 -2.01
CA SER A 171 0.42 18.49 -1.84
C SER A 171 1.93 18.40 -1.77
N ARG A 172 2.48 17.35 -1.15
CA ARG A 172 3.94 17.18 -0.97
C ARG A 172 4.63 16.63 -2.20
N LEU A 173 3.93 15.81 -2.95
CA LEU A 173 4.45 15.16 -4.15
C LEU A 173 3.98 15.82 -5.43
N ASP A 174 3.25 16.97 -5.32
CA ASP A 174 2.74 17.77 -6.43
C ASP A 174 1.95 16.95 -7.48
N GLN A 175 1.08 16.06 -6.99
CA GLN A 175 0.28 15.17 -7.84
C GLN A 175 -1.21 15.26 -7.50
N THR A 176 -2.05 15.38 -8.53
CA THR A 176 -3.51 15.44 -8.39
C THR A 176 -4.20 14.11 -8.74
N LYS A 177 -3.50 13.18 -9.34
CA LYS A 177 -4.00 11.84 -9.64
C LYS A 177 -3.40 10.85 -8.66
N VAL A 178 -4.25 10.18 -7.90
CA VAL A 178 -3.85 9.20 -6.88
C VAL A 178 -4.35 7.82 -7.28
N ALA A 179 -3.51 6.81 -7.13
CA ALA A 179 -3.89 5.44 -7.39
C ALA A 179 -3.33 4.48 -6.33
N TYR A 180 -4.04 3.41 -6.08
CA TYR A 180 -3.59 2.29 -5.24
C TYR A 180 -4.39 1.03 -5.51
N ARG A 181 -3.91 -0.10 -5.00
CA ARG A 181 -4.63 -1.38 -5.05
C ARG A 181 -4.91 -1.89 -3.63
N THR A 182 -6.07 -2.49 -3.42
CA THR A 182 -6.44 -2.99 -2.11
C THR A 182 -7.44 -4.14 -2.16
N ILE A 183 -7.34 -5.06 -1.21
CA ILE A 183 -8.39 -6.04 -0.89
C ILE A 183 -9.19 -5.63 0.34
N VAL A 184 -8.75 -4.57 1.02
CA VAL A 184 -9.34 -4.13 2.29
C VAL A 184 -10.60 -3.32 2.01
N PRO A 185 -11.82 -3.82 2.34
CA PRO A 185 -13.06 -3.10 2.05
C PRO A 185 -13.15 -1.73 2.73
N ALA A 186 -12.45 -1.54 3.84
CA ALA A 186 -12.42 -0.24 4.52
C ALA A 186 -11.72 0.84 3.69
N MET A 187 -10.69 0.47 2.90
CA MET A 187 -9.97 1.40 2.01
C MET A 187 -10.85 1.87 0.85
N THR A 188 -11.61 0.96 0.22
CA THR A 188 -12.55 1.34 -0.84
C THR A 188 -13.71 2.19 -0.30
N ARG A 189 -14.25 1.83 0.88
CA ARG A 189 -15.29 2.65 1.53
C ARG A 189 -14.77 4.04 1.92
N ALA A 190 -13.53 4.15 2.40
CA ALA A 190 -12.94 5.44 2.72
C ALA A 190 -12.79 6.32 1.47
N ALA A 191 -12.32 5.77 0.35
CA ALA A 191 -12.23 6.49 -0.92
C ALA A 191 -13.60 7.02 -1.37
N MET A 192 -14.62 6.17 -1.39
CA MET A 192 -15.97 6.58 -1.80
C MET A 192 -16.62 7.59 -0.83
N ARG A 193 -16.43 7.43 0.47
CA ARG A 193 -16.92 8.36 1.48
C ARG A 193 -16.29 9.75 1.35
N ASP A 194 -14.98 9.81 1.13
CA ASP A 194 -14.20 11.02 1.26
C ASP A 194 -14.06 11.79 -0.06
N PHE A 195 -14.21 11.11 -1.20
CA PHE A 195 -14.00 11.67 -2.54
C PHE A 195 -15.20 11.50 -3.48
N GLY A 196 -16.21 10.70 -3.13
CA GLY A 196 -17.44 10.56 -3.91
C GLY A 196 -17.18 10.22 -5.38
N ASP A 197 -17.69 11.07 -6.28
CA ASP A 197 -17.56 10.90 -7.74
C ASP A 197 -16.11 11.10 -8.27
N ASP A 198 -15.23 11.67 -7.46
CA ASP A 198 -13.82 11.81 -7.82
C ASP A 198 -13.02 10.51 -7.60
N ALA A 199 -13.61 9.53 -6.90
CA ALA A 199 -13.05 8.20 -6.73
C ALA A 199 -13.68 7.18 -7.68
N THR A 200 -12.85 6.34 -8.29
CA THR A 200 -13.32 5.18 -9.07
C THR A 200 -12.69 3.90 -8.54
N ILE A 201 -13.46 2.80 -8.61
CA ILE A 201 -13.03 1.47 -8.17
C ILE A 201 -13.16 0.53 -9.36
N ASP A 202 -12.04 0.03 -9.83
CA ASP A 202 -11.96 -0.92 -10.93
C ASP A 202 -11.46 -2.28 -10.42
N LYS A 203 -11.82 -3.35 -11.10
CA LYS A 203 -11.24 -4.67 -10.91
C LYS A 203 -9.91 -4.76 -11.64
N ALA A 204 -8.98 -5.59 -11.12
CA ALA A 204 -7.81 -5.97 -11.89
C ALA A 204 -8.23 -6.61 -13.23
N LYS A 205 -7.39 -6.48 -14.25
CA LYS A 205 -7.64 -7.05 -15.58
C LYS A 205 -7.47 -8.57 -15.56
N SER A 206 -8.05 -9.23 -16.55
CA SER A 206 -8.19 -10.69 -16.58
C SER A 206 -6.87 -11.45 -16.70
N ASP A 207 -5.82 -10.81 -17.22
CA ASP A 207 -4.47 -11.37 -17.33
C ASP A 207 -3.65 -11.27 -16.03
N VAL A 208 -4.21 -10.65 -14.97
CA VAL A 208 -3.59 -10.54 -13.68
C VAL A 208 -4.28 -11.51 -12.70
N PRO A 209 -3.57 -12.45 -12.09
CA PRO A 209 -4.11 -13.29 -11.02
C PRO A 209 -4.30 -12.51 -9.71
N ASP A 210 -4.51 -11.20 -9.81
CA ASP A 210 -4.67 -10.29 -8.68
C ASP A 210 -6.17 -9.91 -8.54
N TRP A 211 -6.77 -10.35 -7.45
CA TRP A 211 -8.17 -10.07 -7.11
C TRP A 211 -8.39 -8.74 -6.35
N ARG A 212 -7.34 -7.96 -6.19
CA ARG A 212 -7.41 -6.64 -5.55
C ARG A 212 -8.19 -5.64 -6.40
N ASN A 213 -8.91 -4.74 -5.73
CA ASN A 213 -9.50 -3.59 -6.38
C ASN A 213 -8.41 -2.56 -6.69
N PHE A 214 -8.51 -1.94 -7.85
CA PHE A 214 -7.73 -0.76 -8.21
C PHE A 214 -8.56 0.48 -7.94
N VAL A 215 -8.05 1.37 -7.12
CA VAL A 215 -8.73 2.62 -6.75
C VAL A 215 -7.98 3.79 -7.36
N SER A 216 -8.72 4.71 -7.96
CA SER A 216 -8.20 5.97 -8.49
C SER A 216 -8.97 7.13 -7.89
N ILE A 217 -8.26 8.21 -7.57
CA ILE A 217 -8.84 9.45 -7.05
C ILE A 217 -8.31 10.60 -7.88
N ASP A 218 -9.22 11.46 -8.35
CA ASP A 218 -8.90 12.67 -9.11
C ASP A 218 -9.10 13.91 -8.23
N LEU A 219 -8.01 14.55 -7.83
CA LEU A 219 -8.00 15.74 -6.97
C LEU A 219 -7.93 17.05 -7.76
N SER A 220 -8.02 16.99 -9.09
CA SER A 220 -7.91 18.17 -9.96
C SER A 220 -9.21 18.96 -10.11
N ARG A 221 -10.30 18.51 -9.46
CA ARG A 221 -11.64 19.12 -9.52
C ARG A 221 -11.93 20.02 -8.34
#